data_3359d2a6bf627993c474b76314e3dc1b
#
_entry.id   3359d2a6bf627993c474b76314e3dc1b
#
_cell.length_a   1.000
_cell.length_b   1.000
_cell.length_c   1.000
_cell.angle_alpha   90.00
_cell.angle_beta   90.00
_cell.angle_gamma   90.00
#
_symmetry.space_group_name_H-M   'P 1'
#
loop_
_entity.id
_entity.type
_entity.pdbx_description
1 polymer ?
#
loop_
_entity_poly.entity_id
_entity_poly.type
_entity_poly.pdbx_seq_one_letter_code
_entity_poly.pdbx_strand_id
1 'polypeptide(L)' 'MKAYVFIKVQPGKSREVAGKVAEIAGVKAAHPCWGLPDIIAQAEGENEVALENLVLGQIQAIEGVIETNTHIALGD' A
#
# COMPACT_ATOMS: atom_id res chain seq x y z
N MET A 1 13.97 4.30 -4.11
CA MET A 1 13.62 4.01 -2.70
C MET A 1 12.42 3.08 -2.66
N LYS A 2 12.53 2.03 -1.88
CA LYS A 2 11.52 0.97 -1.81
C LYS A 2 10.82 1.01 -0.47
N ALA A 3 9.52 0.75 -0.45
CA ALA A 3 8.75 0.68 0.77
C ALA A 3 7.79 -0.49 0.74
N TYR A 4 7.49 -1.00 1.93
CA TYR A 4 6.44 -2.00 2.12
C TYR A 4 5.32 -1.32 2.89
N VAL A 5 4.11 -1.39 2.35
CA VAL A 5 2.95 -0.73 2.94
C VAL A 5 2.00 -1.81 3.45
N PHE A 6 1.74 -1.78 4.74
CA PHE A 6 0.82 -2.71 5.39
C PHE A 6 -0.52 -2.00 5.49
N ILE A 7 -1.54 -2.59 4.88
CA ILE A 7 -2.84 -1.93 4.72
C ILE A 7 -3.91 -2.72 5.44
N LYS A 8 -4.68 -2.01 6.26
CA LYS A 8 -5.85 -2.58 6.92
C LYS A 8 -7.09 -2.07 6.19
N VAL A 9 -8.02 -2.96 5.89
CA VAL A 9 -9.23 -2.60 5.15
C VAL A 9 -10.47 -3.07 5.88
N GLN A 10 -11.62 -2.56 5.45
CA GLN A 10 -12.90 -2.99 5.98
C GLN A 10 -13.14 -4.47 5.64
N PRO A 11 -13.87 -5.20 6.50
CA PRO A 11 -14.11 -6.63 6.27
C PRO A 11 -14.68 -6.89 4.87
N GLY A 12 -14.11 -7.90 4.22
CA GLY A 12 -14.57 -8.31 2.89
C GLY A 12 -14.04 -7.49 1.74
N LYS A 13 -13.18 -6.50 2.00
CA LYS A 13 -12.69 -5.60 0.96
C LYS A 13 -11.26 -5.90 0.50
N SER A 14 -10.59 -6.90 1.06
CA SER A 14 -9.18 -7.13 0.80
C SER A 14 -8.84 -7.28 -0.68
N ARG A 15 -9.56 -8.14 -1.39
CA ARG A 15 -9.25 -8.40 -2.81
C ARG A 15 -9.54 -7.19 -3.68
N GLU A 16 -10.66 -6.53 -3.44
CA GLU A 16 -11.05 -5.35 -4.20
C GLU A 16 -10.04 -4.22 -4.01
N VAL A 17 -9.68 -3.94 -2.76
CA VAL A 17 -8.73 -2.88 -2.45
C VAL A 17 -7.34 -3.23 -2.99
N ALA A 18 -6.91 -4.49 -2.84
CA ALA A 18 -5.60 -4.91 -3.36
C ALA A 18 -5.51 -4.68 -4.87
N GLY A 19 -6.59 -4.96 -5.60
CA GLY A 19 -6.63 -4.72 -7.03
C GLY A 19 -6.46 -3.26 -7.37
N LYS A 20 -7.10 -2.38 -6.62
CA LYS A 20 -6.98 -0.94 -6.84
C LYS A 20 -5.60 -0.42 -6.47
N VAL A 21 -5.02 -0.92 -5.38
CA VAL A 21 -3.68 -0.53 -4.97
C VAL A 21 -2.68 -0.93 -6.06
N ALA A 22 -2.84 -2.11 -6.63
CA ALA A 22 -1.92 -2.61 -7.65
C ALA A 22 -1.91 -1.76 -8.92
N GLU A 23 -2.97 -0.98 -9.16
CA GLU A 23 -3.05 -0.12 -10.34
C GLU A 23 -2.34 1.22 -10.17
N ILE A 24 -1.94 1.56 -8.95
CA ILE A 24 -1.29 2.84 -8.69
C ILE A 24 0.13 2.84 -9.25
N ALA A 25 0.48 3.91 -9.97
CA ALA A 25 1.84 4.04 -10.47
C ALA A 25 2.82 4.07 -9.30
N GLY A 26 3.88 3.26 -9.37
CA GLY A 26 4.85 3.13 -8.28
C GLY A 26 4.61 1.92 -7.40
N VAL A 27 3.42 1.33 -7.44
CA VAL A 27 3.16 0.09 -6.71
C VAL A 27 3.59 -1.08 -7.59
N LYS A 28 4.50 -1.90 -7.08
CA LYS A 28 5.06 -3.03 -7.82
C LYS A 28 4.30 -4.31 -7.56
N ALA A 29 3.69 -4.43 -6.40
CA ALA A 29 2.91 -5.61 -6.04
C ALA A 29 1.96 -5.25 -4.91
N ALA A 30 0.81 -5.89 -4.86
CA ALA A 30 -0.13 -5.75 -3.75
C ALA A 30 -0.81 -7.10 -3.55
N HIS A 31 -0.60 -7.68 -2.38
CA HIS A 31 -1.09 -9.02 -2.09
C HIS A 31 -2.09 -9.00 -0.94
N PRO A 32 -3.33 -9.46 -1.17
CA PRO A 32 -4.24 -9.65 -0.05
C PRO A 32 -3.73 -10.83 0.79
N CYS A 33 -3.87 -10.73 2.10
CA CYS A 33 -3.34 -11.70 3.04
C CYS A 33 -4.41 -12.14 4.02
N TRP A 34 -4.19 -13.29 4.65
CA TRP A 34 -5.00 -13.72 5.78
C TRP A 34 -4.36 -13.16 7.05
N GLY A 35 -5.19 -12.59 7.92
CA GLY A 35 -4.71 -12.02 9.17
C GLY A 35 -4.45 -10.53 9.01
N LEU A 36 -3.58 -9.99 9.85
CA LEU A 36 -3.22 -8.58 9.83
C LEU A 36 -1.76 -8.42 9.47
N PRO A 37 -1.42 -7.55 8.55
CA PRO A 37 -2.32 -6.67 7.79
C PRO A 37 -3.16 -7.45 6.78
N ASP A 38 -4.19 -6.77 6.26
CA ASP A 38 -5.06 -7.38 5.25
C ASP A 38 -4.39 -7.42 3.88
N ILE A 39 -3.53 -6.44 3.61
CA ILE A 39 -2.83 -6.32 2.33
C ILE A 39 -1.39 -5.89 2.60
N ILE A 40 -0.46 -6.50 1.87
CA ILE A 40 0.94 -6.07 1.88
C ILE A 40 1.27 -5.59 0.47
N ALA A 41 1.69 -4.34 0.34
CA ALA A 41 2.06 -3.76 -0.95
C ALA A 41 3.52 -3.39 -0.96
N GLN A 42 4.14 -3.50 -2.13
CA GLN A 42 5.50 -3.03 -2.36
C GLN A 42 5.43 -1.84 -3.29
N ALA A 43 6.01 -0.72 -2.85
CA ALA A 43 5.99 0.52 -3.60
C ALA A 43 7.40 1.05 -3.79
N GLU A 44 7.60 1.81 -4.87
CA GLU A 44 8.87 2.46 -5.15
C GLU A 44 8.64 3.91 -5.52
N GLY A 45 9.53 4.77 -5.08
CA GLY A 45 9.51 6.18 -5.43
C GLY A 45 10.93 6.70 -5.49
N GLU A 46 11.11 7.87 -6.08
CA GLU A 46 12.44 8.47 -6.19
C GLU A 46 12.98 8.90 -4.85
N ASN A 47 12.09 9.29 -3.95
CA ASN A 47 12.48 9.78 -2.63
C ASN A 47 11.32 9.59 -1.65
N GLU A 48 11.57 10.00 -0.41
CA GLU A 48 10.60 9.85 0.65
C GLU A 48 9.30 10.62 0.39
N VAL A 49 9.42 11.82 -0.17
CA VAL A 49 8.25 12.65 -0.49
C VAL A 49 7.36 11.96 -1.51
N ALA A 50 7.97 11.35 -2.54
CA ALA A 50 7.21 10.63 -3.55
C ALA A 50 6.44 9.47 -2.93
N LEU A 51 7.07 8.75 -1.99
CA LEU A 51 6.40 7.65 -1.29
C LEU A 51 5.28 8.14 -0.40
N GLU A 52 5.48 9.25 0.32
CA GLU A 52 4.42 9.83 1.13
C GLU A 52 3.21 10.20 0.27
N ASN A 53 3.46 10.86 -0.87
CA ASN A 53 2.38 11.26 -1.75
C ASN A 53 1.63 10.05 -2.28
N LEU A 54 2.34 8.97 -2.59
CA LEU A 54 1.71 7.74 -3.07
C LEU A 54 0.81 7.15 -2.00
N VAL A 55 1.30 7.02 -0.78
CA VAL A 55 0.54 6.41 0.31
C VAL A 55 -0.60 7.31 0.76
N LEU A 56 -0.29 8.56 1.11
CA LEU A 56 -1.29 9.47 1.67
C LEU A 56 -2.27 9.97 0.62
N GLY A 57 -1.80 10.22 -0.58
CA GLY A 57 -2.62 10.80 -1.63
C GLY A 57 -3.40 9.77 -2.44
N GLN A 58 -2.91 8.55 -2.53
CA GLN A 58 -3.52 7.56 -3.41
C GLN A 58 -4.01 6.31 -2.69
N ILE A 59 -3.17 5.69 -1.86
CA ILE A 59 -3.61 4.48 -1.17
C ILE A 59 -4.69 4.78 -0.14
N GLN A 60 -4.46 5.79 0.70
CA GLN A 60 -5.44 6.15 1.73
C GLN A 60 -6.74 6.71 1.16
N ALA A 61 -6.72 7.14 -0.08
CA ALA A 61 -7.93 7.66 -0.74
C ALA A 61 -8.84 6.55 -1.25
N ILE A 62 -8.38 5.31 -1.27
CA ILE A 62 -9.19 4.19 -1.75
C ILE A 62 -10.25 3.85 -0.73
N GLU A 63 -11.51 3.76 -1.20
CA GLU A 63 -12.62 3.38 -0.33
C GLU A 63 -12.38 1.99 0.23
N GLY A 64 -12.53 1.85 1.53
CA GLY A 64 -12.32 0.58 2.22
C GLY A 64 -11.02 0.53 3.00
N VAL A 65 -10.06 1.41 2.71
CA VAL A 65 -8.82 1.47 3.46
C VAL A 65 -9.07 2.14 4.80
N ILE A 66 -8.68 1.45 5.88
CA ILE A 66 -8.85 1.96 7.23
C ILE A 66 -7.55 2.55 7.76
N GLU A 67 -6.44 1.88 7.49
CA GLU A 67 -5.16 2.24 8.09
C GLU A 67 -4.03 1.78 7.21
N THR A 68 -2.94 2.56 7.16
CA THR A 68 -1.73 2.17 6.44
C THR A 68 -0.53 2.34 7.36
N ASN A 69 0.42 1.42 7.25
CA ASN A 69 1.71 1.51 7.92
C ASN A 69 2.79 1.32 6.88
N THR A 70 3.62 2.33 6.70
CA THR A 70 4.64 2.33 5.66
C THR A 70 6.02 2.08 6.27
N HIS A 71 6.72 1.09 5.72
CA HIS A 71 8.07 0.76 6.14
C HIS A 71 9.01 0.96 4.97
N ILE A 72 9.92 1.91 5.11
CA ILE A 72 10.89 2.19 4.04
C ILE A 72 12.07 1.25 4.22
N ALA A 73 12.41 0.55 3.14
CA ALA A 73 13.54 -0.39 3.19
C ALA A 73 14.85 0.36 3.31
N LEU A 74 15.74 -0.13 4.15
CA LEU A 74 17.08 0.42 4.31
C LEU A 74 17.99 -0.29 3.33
N GLY A 75 18.48 0.46 2.35
CA GLY A 75 19.26 -0.12 1.26
C GLY A 75 18.33 -0.80 0.24
N ASP A 76 18.92 -1.38 -0.76
CA ASP A 76 18.17 -2.04 -1.85
C ASP A 76 18.65 -3.45 -2.07
#